data_18fe94ec6f9d1124d79b86c57f2c69d9
#
_entry.id   18fe94ec6f9d1124d79b86c57f2c69d9
#
_cell.length_a   1.000
_cell.length_b   1.000
_cell.length_c   1.000
_cell.angle_alpha   90.00
_cell.angle_beta   90.00
_cell.angle_gamma   90.00
#
_symmetry.space_group_name_H-M   'P 1'
#
loop_
_entity.id
_entity.type
_entity.pdbx_description
1 polymer ?
#
loop_
_entity_poly.entity_id
_entity_poly.type
_entity_poly.pdbx_seq_one_letter_code
_entity_poly.pdbx_strand_id
1 'polypeptide(L)'
;MELASRRSITLLKAFLDTEFLKAKGFTNENALGMYLPDSYDFFWNTTAENFRDKMWRSYQDFWSDKRKMNSAELGLTPLEVMSLAAIVQKETQKTYERPRVAGVYLNRLKRKMMLQADPTVIYAMKLQ
;
A
#
# COMPACT_ATOMS: atom_id res chain seq x y z
N MET A 1 -20.68 6.97 -22.28
CA MET A 1 -19.57 7.78 -21.68
C MET A 1 -19.95 8.43 -20.33
N GLU A 2 -21.09 9.04 -20.23
CA GLU A 2 -21.53 9.75 -19.00
C GLU A 2 -21.67 8.84 -17.76
N LEU A 3 -22.21 7.64 -17.91
CA LEU A 3 -22.34 6.66 -16.81
C LEU A 3 -20.98 6.12 -16.32
N ALA A 4 -20.02 5.92 -17.20
CA ALA A 4 -18.67 5.49 -16.83
C ALA A 4 -17.93 6.61 -16.07
N SER A 5 -18.10 7.86 -16.50
CA SER A 5 -17.54 9.03 -15.83
C SER A 5 -18.10 9.21 -14.41
N ARG A 6 -19.42 9.06 -14.23
CA ARG A 6 -20.07 9.14 -12.92
C ARG A 6 -19.59 8.04 -11.96
N ARG A 7 -19.42 6.79 -12.46
CA ARG A 7 -18.89 5.68 -11.65
C ARG A 7 -17.44 5.93 -11.22
N SER A 8 -16.61 6.43 -12.10
CA SER A 8 -15.22 6.77 -11.79
C SER A 8 -15.12 7.86 -10.72
N ILE A 9 -15.95 8.89 -10.80
CA ILE A 9 -16.02 9.96 -9.79
C ILE A 9 -16.49 9.40 -8.43
N THR A 10 -17.47 8.51 -8.41
CA THR A 10 -17.98 7.90 -7.18
C THR A 10 -16.91 7.01 -6.52
N LEU A 11 -16.17 6.22 -7.30
CA LEU A 11 -15.04 5.44 -6.82
C LEU A 11 -13.94 6.34 -6.24
N LEU A 12 -13.58 7.41 -6.94
CA LEU A 12 -12.56 8.34 -6.47
C LEU A 12 -12.97 9.00 -5.13
N LYS A 13 -14.23 9.39 -5.00
CA LYS A 13 -14.75 9.93 -3.72
C LYS A 13 -14.66 8.90 -2.60
N ALA A 14 -14.99 7.63 -2.86
CA ALA A 14 -14.86 6.57 -1.87
C ALA A 14 -13.40 6.31 -1.48
N PHE A 15 -12.46 6.41 -2.42
CA PHE A 15 -11.02 6.27 -2.16
C PHE A 15 -10.45 7.42 -1.32
N LEU A 16 -10.96 8.62 -1.51
CA LEU A 16 -10.48 9.83 -0.85
C LEU A 16 -11.33 10.23 0.37
N ASP A 17 -12.20 9.36 0.84
CA ASP A 17 -13.00 9.57 2.05
C ASP A 17 -12.10 9.64 3.27
N THR A 18 -11.82 10.85 3.70
CA THR A 18 -10.88 11.14 4.79
C THR A 18 -11.34 10.59 6.14
N GLU A 19 -12.64 10.53 6.40
CA GLU A 19 -13.19 9.99 7.65
C GLU A 19 -12.98 8.47 7.70
N PHE A 20 -13.30 7.79 6.61
CA PHE A 20 -13.05 6.35 6.48
C PHE A 20 -11.56 6.04 6.63
N LEU A 21 -10.69 6.76 5.92
CA LEU A 21 -9.25 6.56 5.96
C LEU A 21 -8.69 6.75 7.37
N LYS A 22 -9.04 7.85 8.03
CA LYS A 22 -8.62 8.11 9.41
C LYS A 22 -9.07 7.01 10.38
N ALA A 23 -10.31 6.55 10.27
CA ALA A 23 -10.85 5.48 11.11
C ALA A 23 -10.08 4.15 10.93
N LYS A 24 -9.41 3.95 9.78
CA LYS A 24 -8.62 2.76 9.46
C LYS A 24 -7.10 2.99 9.58
N GLY A 25 -6.67 4.16 10.03
CA GLY A 25 -5.26 4.49 10.22
C GLY A 25 -4.52 4.88 8.93
N PHE A 26 -5.26 5.31 7.90
CA PHE A 26 -4.70 5.76 6.62
C PHE A 26 -4.84 7.27 6.44
N THR A 27 -4.05 7.80 5.52
CA THR A 27 -4.15 9.16 4.99
C THR A 27 -4.38 9.11 3.48
N ASN A 28 -4.71 10.24 2.86
CA ASN A 28 -4.84 10.30 1.40
C ASN A 28 -3.56 9.92 0.67
N GLU A 29 -2.40 10.17 1.27
CA GLU A 29 -1.09 9.87 0.67
C GLU A 29 -0.78 8.38 0.65
N ASN A 30 -1.22 7.62 1.66
CA ASN A 30 -0.94 6.20 1.80
C ASN A 30 -2.16 5.29 1.58
N ALA A 31 -3.31 5.86 1.21
CA ALA A 31 -4.57 5.14 1.01
C ALA A 31 -4.46 3.96 0.03
N LEU A 32 -3.63 4.09 -1.01
CA LEU A 32 -3.39 3.02 -1.98
C LEU A 32 -2.77 1.77 -1.35
N GLY A 33 -2.07 1.89 -0.23
CA GLY A 33 -1.52 0.76 0.50
C GLY A 33 -2.57 -0.22 1.06
N MET A 34 -3.83 0.22 1.16
CA MET A 34 -4.96 -0.63 1.54
C MET A 34 -5.41 -1.55 0.40
N TYR A 35 -5.20 -1.14 -0.85
CA TYR A 35 -5.67 -1.85 -2.04
C TYR A 35 -4.59 -2.82 -2.52
N LEU A 36 -4.61 -4.04 -2.00
CA LEU A 36 -3.62 -5.05 -2.35
C LEU A 36 -3.82 -5.54 -3.79
N PRO A 37 -2.74 -5.68 -4.57
CA PRO A 37 -2.79 -6.30 -5.88
C PRO A 37 -3.17 -7.79 -5.77
N ASP A 38 -4.34 -8.15 -6.26
CA ASP A 38 -4.83 -9.52 -6.31
C ASP A 38 -5.98 -9.62 -7.31
N SER A 39 -6.53 -10.81 -7.50
CA SER A 39 -7.74 -11.03 -8.26
C SER A 39 -8.95 -11.03 -7.35
N TYR A 40 -9.92 -10.18 -7.64
CA TYR A 40 -11.13 -10.02 -6.83
C TYR A 40 -12.37 -10.18 -7.69
N ASP A 41 -13.33 -10.96 -7.20
CA ASP A 41 -14.63 -11.11 -7.84
C ASP A 41 -15.62 -10.10 -7.28
N PHE A 42 -16.28 -9.37 -8.18
CA PHE A 42 -17.32 -8.40 -7.85
C PHE A 42 -18.55 -8.61 -8.73
N PHE A 43 -19.70 -8.37 -8.14
CA PHE A 43 -20.91 -8.22 -8.95
C PHE A 43 -20.83 -6.92 -9.75
N TRP A 44 -21.36 -6.93 -10.95
CA TRP A 44 -21.35 -5.75 -11.85
C TRP A 44 -22.06 -4.52 -11.26
N ASN A 45 -23.00 -4.73 -10.32
CA ASN A 45 -23.75 -3.69 -9.60
C ASN A 45 -23.14 -3.33 -8.24
N THR A 46 -21.91 -3.76 -7.95
CA THR A 46 -21.21 -3.42 -6.72
C THR A 46 -21.05 -1.90 -6.59
N THR A 47 -21.43 -1.36 -5.43
CA THR A 47 -21.22 0.06 -5.12
C THR A 47 -19.77 0.37 -4.80
N ALA A 48 -19.39 1.64 -4.89
CA ALA A 48 -18.02 2.08 -4.55
C ALA A 48 -17.67 1.78 -3.08
N GLU A 49 -18.63 1.96 -2.19
CA GLU A 49 -18.49 1.68 -0.76
C GLU A 49 -18.29 0.17 -0.51
N ASN A 50 -19.10 -0.68 -1.13
CA ASN A 50 -18.97 -2.12 -1.02
C ASN A 50 -17.63 -2.62 -1.58
N PHE A 51 -17.16 -2.01 -2.68
CA PHE A 51 -15.84 -2.28 -3.23
C PHE A 51 -14.76 -1.92 -2.21
N ARG A 52 -14.77 -0.71 -1.67
CA ARG A 52 -13.83 -0.23 -0.66
C ARG A 52 -13.83 -1.14 0.58
N ASP A 53 -15.01 -1.50 1.09
CA ASP A 53 -15.14 -2.33 2.28
C ASP A 53 -14.63 -3.77 2.05
N LYS A 54 -14.79 -4.31 0.83
CA LYS A 54 -14.19 -5.58 0.46
C LYS A 54 -12.67 -5.49 0.42
N MET A 55 -12.12 -4.43 -0.14
CA MET A 55 -10.68 -4.20 -0.17
C MET A 55 -10.10 -4.06 1.24
N TRP A 56 -10.80 -3.35 2.12
CA TRP A 56 -10.42 -3.23 3.53
C TRP A 56 -10.39 -4.59 4.24
N ARG A 57 -11.41 -5.43 4.06
CA ARG A 57 -11.42 -6.78 4.62
C ARG A 57 -10.27 -7.62 4.10
N SER A 58 -10.01 -7.59 2.81
CA SER A 58 -8.86 -8.30 2.21
C SER A 58 -7.52 -7.83 2.77
N TYR A 59 -7.38 -6.53 3.04
CA TYR A 59 -6.21 -5.98 3.70
C TYR A 59 -6.06 -6.51 5.13
N GLN A 60 -7.16 -6.56 5.90
CA GLN A 60 -7.15 -7.11 7.26
C GLN A 60 -6.76 -8.60 7.27
N ASP A 61 -7.32 -9.39 6.35
CA ASP A 61 -7.03 -10.82 6.21
C ASP A 61 -5.56 -11.05 5.82
N PHE A 62 -5.03 -10.21 4.95
CA PHE A 62 -3.61 -10.26 4.58
C PHE A 62 -2.70 -10.02 5.78
N TRP A 63 -3.03 -9.03 6.62
CA TRP A 63 -2.29 -8.71 7.85
C TRP A 63 -2.70 -9.62 9.00
N SER A 64 -2.46 -10.93 8.85
CA SER A 64 -2.63 -11.92 9.91
C SER A 64 -1.75 -11.58 11.13
N ASP A 65 -2.09 -12.14 12.28
CA ASP A 65 -1.32 -11.92 13.51
C ASP A 65 0.16 -12.27 13.35
N LYS A 66 0.46 -13.35 12.62
CA LYS A 66 1.84 -13.73 12.30
C LYS A 66 2.57 -12.64 11.51
N ARG A 67 1.93 -12.05 10.50
CA ARG A 67 2.55 -10.96 9.72
C ARG A 67 2.73 -9.68 10.54
N LYS A 68 1.77 -9.36 11.40
CA LYS A 68 1.89 -8.24 12.35
C LYS A 68 3.04 -8.45 13.32
N MET A 69 3.18 -9.65 13.87
CA MET A 69 4.30 -9.99 14.75
C MET A 69 5.63 -9.84 14.02
N ASN A 70 5.77 -10.41 12.83
CA ASN A 70 6.99 -10.30 12.03
C ASN A 70 7.34 -8.83 11.73
N SER A 71 6.36 -7.98 11.42
CA SER A 71 6.61 -6.56 11.19
C SER A 71 7.08 -5.85 12.47
N ALA A 72 6.48 -6.18 13.61
CA ALA A 72 6.87 -5.64 14.90
C ALA A 72 8.30 -6.05 15.31
N GLU A 73 8.72 -7.29 15.01
CA GLU A 73 10.11 -7.76 15.23
C GLU A 73 11.12 -6.97 14.39
N LEU A 74 10.71 -6.50 13.21
CA LEU A 74 11.53 -5.62 12.38
C LEU A 74 11.53 -4.16 12.88
N GLY A 75 10.66 -3.82 13.85
CA GLY A 75 10.45 -2.46 14.32
C GLY A 75 9.67 -1.59 13.32
N LEU A 76 8.86 -2.20 12.45
CA LEU A 76 8.10 -1.53 11.40
C LEU A 76 6.60 -1.74 11.59
N THR A 77 5.82 -0.72 11.28
CA THR A 77 4.37 -0.83 11.14
C THR A 77 3.99 -1.52 9.83
N PRO A 78 2.77 -2.07 9.69
CA PRO A 78 2.29 -2.62 8.43
C PRO A 78 2.41 -1.67 7.24
N LEU A 79 2.14 -0.38 7.43
CA LEU A 79 2.28 0.65 6.39
C LEU A 79 3.73 0.88 5.98
N GLU A 80 4.65 0.89 6.93
CA GLU A 80 6.09 1.02 6.65
C GLU A 80 6.62 -0.21 5.90
N VAL A 81 6.14 -1.41 6.26
CA VAL A 81 6.48 -2.63 5.51
C VAL A 81 5.97 -2.55 4.07
N MET A 82 4.73 -2.08 3.85
CA MET A 82 4.19 -1.89 2.49
C MET A 82 5.00 -0.87 1.70
N SER A 83 5.39 0.24 2.32
CA SER A 83 6.23 1.26 1.69
C SER A 83 7.60 0.71 1.29
N LEU A 84 8.24 -0.02 2.20
CA LEU A 84 9.53 -0.66 1.93
C LEU A 84 9.42 -1.72 0.83
N ALA A 85 8.37 -2.53 0.84
CA ALA A 85 8.11 -3.52 -0.20
C ALA A 85 7.94 -2.88 -1.58
N ALA A 86 7.25 -1.73 -1.66
CA ALA A 86 7.10 -0.97 -2.91
C ALA A 86 8.46 -0.47 -3.43
N ILE A 87 9.34 0.01 -2.54
CA ILE A 87 10.70 0.44 -2.90
C ILE A 87 11.50 -0.76 -3.43
N VAL A 88 11.49 -1.88 -2.73
CA VAL A 88 12.20 -3.10 -3.14
C VAL A 88 11.71 -3.60 -4.50
N GLN A 89 10.39 -3.58 -4.72
CA GLN A 89 9.81 -3.99 -6.00
C GLN A 89 10.25 -3.10 -7.17
N LYS A 90 10.42 -1.81 -6.92
CA LYS A 90 10.90 -0.85 -7.93
C LYS A 90 12.41 -0.96 -8.17
N GLU A 91 13.17 -1.34 -7.15
CA GLU A 91 14.62 -1.47 -7.25
C GLU A 91 15.04 -2.70 -8.06
N THR A 92 14.32 -3.82 -7.92
CA THR A 92 14.61 -5.03 -8.70
C THR A 92 13.35 -5.72 -9.19
N GLN A 93 13.37 -6.12 -10.45
CA GLN A 93 12.31 -6.95 -11.04
C GLN A 93 12.51 -8.44 -10.76
N LYS A 94 13.72 -8.83 -10.38
CA LYS A 94 14.07 -10.22 -10.12
C LYS A 94 13.64 -10.64 -8.72
N THR A 95 12.67 -11.52 -8.63
CA THR A 95 12.07 -11.95 -7.37
C THR A 95 13.09 -12.53 -6.39
N TYR A 96 14.08 -13.27 -6.90
CA TYR A 96 15.11 -13.88 -6.06
C TYR A 96 16.12 -12.89 -5.45
N GLU A 97 16.21 -11.68 -6.00
CA GLU A 97 17.07 -10.62 -5.45
C GLU A 97 16.37 -9.80 -4.35
N ARG A 98 15.04 -9.80 -4.33
CA ARG A 98 14.24 -8.99 -3.40
C ARG A 98 14.61 -9.19 -1.92
N PRO A 99 14.83 -10.41 -1.41
CA PRO A 99 15.25 -10.60 -0.02
C PRO A 99 16.58 -9.92 0.31
N ARG A 100 17.54 -9.94 -0.62
CA ARG A 100 18.85 -9.30 -0.43
C ARG A 100 18.73 -7.78 -0.43
N VAL A 101 17.96 -7.22 -1.35
CA VAL A 101 17.70 -5.78 -1.43
C VAL A 101 16.95 -5.31 -0.18
N ALA A 102 15.93 -6.03 0.25
CA ALA A 102 15.21 -5.74 1.49
C ALA A 102 16.15 -5.77 2.70
N GLY A 103 17.05 -6.75 2.78
CA GLY A 103 18.04 -6.84 3.85
C GLY A 103 18.96 -5.63 3.92
N VAL A 104 19.41 -5.11 2.77
CA VAL A 104 20.22 -3.88 2.72
C VAL A 104 19.46 -2.70 3.30
N TYR A 105 18.22 -2.47 2.89
CA TYR A 105 17.40 -1.36 3.38
C TYR A 105 17.06 -1.50 4.86
N LEU A 106 16.71 -2.69 5.33
CA LEU A 106 16.47 -2.95 6.75
C LEU A 106 17.71 -2.65 7.60
N ASN A 107 18.89 -3.04 7.13
CA ASN A 107 20.15 -2.74 7.81
C ASN A 107 20.43 -1.23 7.85
N ARG A 108 20.16 -0.50 6.77
CA ARG A 108 20.28 0.97 6.75
C ARG A 108 19.33 1.63 7.75
N LEU A 109 18.06 1.20 7.79
CA LEU A 109 17.08 1.70 8.77
C LEU A 109 17.54 1.46 10.20
N LYS A 110 18.02 0.25 10.54
CA LYS A 110 18.56 -0.07 11.86
C LYS A 110 19.75 0.82 12.26
N ARG A 111 20.57 1.20 11.29
CA ARG A 111 21.74 2.08 11.49
C ARG A 111 21.40 3.56 11.37
N LYS A 112 20.12 3.92 11.22
CA LYS A 112 19.65 5.29 10.97
C LYS A 112 20.31 5.96 9.76
N MET A 113 20.62 5.18 8.74
CA MET A 113 21.19 5.64 7.49
C MET A 113 20.08 5.96 6.49
N MET A 114 20.35 6.88 5.57
CA MET A 114 19.47 7.14 4.43
C MET A 114 19.36 5.91 3.55
N LEU A 115 18.17 5.63 3.01
CA LEU A 115 17.95 4.47 2.13
C LEU A 115 18.74 4.56 0.82
N GLN A 116 18.92 5.77 0.29
CA GLN A 116 19.62 6.04 -0.98
C GLN A 116 19.03 5.22 -2.13
N ALA A 117 17.70 5.11 -2.17
CA ALA A 117 16.97 4.39 -3.18
C ALA A 117 16.48 5.37 -4.26
N ASP A 118 16.89 5.18 -5.52
CA ASP A 118 16.48 6.03 -6.64
C ASP A 118 14.95 6.15 -6.78
N PRO A 119 14.15 5.08 -6.57
CA PRO A 119 12.70 5.19 -6.62
C PRO A 119 12.11 6.23 -5.67
N THR A 120 12.72 6.45 -4.49
CA THR A 120 12.23 7.45 -3.52
C THR A 120 12.49 8.88 -3.99
N VAL A 121 13.62 9.12 -4.63
CA VAL A 121 13.96 10.42 -5.22
C VAL A 121 13.02 10.75 -6.37
N ILE A 122 12.81 9.79 -7.29
CA ILE A 122 11.88 9.94 -8.42
C ILE A 122 10.46 10.23 -7.92
N TYR A 123 10.01 9.55 -6.87
CA TYR A 123 8.70 9.78 -6.27
C TYR A 123 8.59 11.19 -5.70
N ALA A 124 9.57 11.64 -4.94
CA ALA A 124 9.60 12.99 -4.37
C ALA A 124 9.58 14.09 -5.45
N MET A 125 10.28 13.89 -6.58
CA MET A 125 10.28 14.83 -7.70
C MET A 125 8.93 14.91 -8.43
N LYS A 126 8.11 13.86 -8.40
CA LYS A 126 6.77 13.85 -9.01
C LYS A 126 5.72 14.55 -8.15
N LEU A 127 6.02 14.81 -6.89
CA LEU A 127 5.11 15.50 -5.96
C LEU A 127 5.31 17.03 -5.97
N GLN A 128 6.30 17.52 -6.67
CA GLN A 128 6.54 18.95 -6.91
C GLN A 128 5.84 19.42 -8.18
#